data_a787fe3c73246158794e92b1a770c3e8
#
_entry.id   a787fe3c73246158794e92b1a770c3e8
#
_cell.length_a   1.000
_cell.length_b   1.000
_cell.length_c   1.000
_cell.angle_alpha   90.00
_cell.angle_beta   90.00
_cell.angle_gamma   90.00
#
_symmetry.space_group_name_H-M   'P 1'
#
loop_
_entity.id
_entity.type
_entity.pdbx_description
1 polymer ?
#
loop_
_entity_poly.entity_id
_entity_poly.type
_entity_poly.pdbx_seq_one_letter_code
_entity_poly.pdbx_strand_id
1 'polypeptide(L)'
;MSDRPVAVVTGASSGIGAASAKALARAGYRVVLGARRAERLNEVAAECGGTALPLDVTDDASVAAFAARVDRCDLLVNNAGGAFGLAPVAEADLDDWQRMYDVNVLGTVRVTKALLPLLIASGDGQVVTIASIAAHEPYKGGAGYNAAKHAEAALTRVLRLELLGQPVRVCEIDPGMVETEFSLVRFEGDGERAEAVYRGMTPLTADDVAESVAWVATRPAHVNVDRLTITPRDQAAAHIVHRAGD
;
A
#
# COMPACT_ATOMS: atom_id res chain seq x y z
N MET A 1 -18.91 -7.39 22.57
CA MET A 1 -17.83 -7.22 21.60
C MET A 1 -18.06 -5.88 20.90
N SER A 2 -17.03 -5.08 20.72
CA SER A 2 -17.16 -3.76 20.06
C SER A 2 -17.71 -3.94 18.63
N ASP A 3 -18.78 -3.24 18.29
CA ASP A 3 -19.42 -3.26 16.97
C ASP A 3 -18.62 -2.45 15.90
N ARG A 4 -17.37 -2.06 16.26
CA ARG A 4 -16.49 -1.28 15.38
C ARG A 4 -15.98 -2.14 14.23
N PRO A 5 -16.00 -1.65 12.98
CA PRO A 5 -15.42 -2.34 11.84
C PRO A 5 -13.91 -2.52 12.01
N VAL A 6 -13.36 -3.56 11.40
CA VAL A 6 -11.95 -3.92 11.50
C VAL A 6 -11.23 -3.62 10.20
N ALA A 7 -10.16 -2.83 10.30
CA ALA A 7 -9.25 -2.57 9.19
C ALA A 7 -7.93 -3.32 9.40
N VAL A 8 -7.52 -4.08 8.41
CA VAL A 8 -6.19 -4.73 8.34
C VAL A 8 -5.31 -3.91 7.43
N VAL A 9 -4.11 -3.53 7.91
CA VAL A 9 -3.15 -2.74 7.14
C VAL A 9 -1.82 -3.48 7.07
N THR A 10 -1.37 -3.80 5.85
CA THR A 10 -0.05 -4.41 5.62
C THR A 10 1.04 -3.35 5.44
N GLY A 11 2.29 -3.68 5.80
CA GLY A 11 3.40 -2.73 5.74
C GLY A 11 3.24 -1.56 6.73
N ALA A 12 2.51 -1.77 7.84
CA ALA A 12 2.07 -0.71 8.74
C ALA A 12 3.13 -0.20 9.73
N SER A 13 4.40 -0.61 9.61
CA SER A 13 5.47 -0.18 10.52
C SER A 13 6.08 1.19 10.18
N SER A 14 5.74 1.80 9.04
CA SER A 14 6.21 3.14 8.64
C SER A 14 5.40 3.71 7.47
N GLY A 15 5.70 4.95 7.08
CA GLY A 15 5.21 5.61 5.88
C GLY A 15 3.69 5.58 5.74
N ILE A 16 3.21 5.34 4.54
CA ILE A 16 1.78 5.35 4.20
C ILE A 16 0.98 4.35 5.04
N GLY A 17 1.54 3.15 5.29
CA GLY A 17 0.86 2.13 6.09
C GLY A 17 0.63 2.55 7.53
N ALA A 18 1.63 3.14 8.19
CA ALA A 18 1.52 3.65 9.55
C ALA A 18 0.54 4.83 9.64
N ALA A 19 0.61 5.77 8.69
CA ALA A 19 -0.31 6.90 8.60
C ALA A 19 -1.76 6.43 8.35
N SER A 20 -1.95 5.45 7.44
CA SER A 20 -3.27 4.86 7.15
C SER A 20 -3.87 4.18 8.37
N ALA A 21 -3.07 3.42 9.13
CA ALA A 21 -3.52 2.80 10.38
C ALA A 21 -4.06 3.85 11.37
N LYS A 22 -3.32 4.95 11.55
CA LYS A 22 -3.75 6.06 12.42
C LYS A 22 -5.01 6.77 11.90
N ALA A 23 -5.08 7.04 10.60
CA ALA A 23 -6.25 7.69 9.98
C ALA A 23 -7.51 6.83 10.10
N LEU A 24 -7.39 5.51 9.87
CA LEU A 24 -8.50 4.56 9.99
C LEU A 24 -8.95 4.40 11.46
N ALA A 25 -8.03 4.43 12.43
CA ALA A 25 -8.39 4.44 13.84
C ALA A 25 -9.20 5.70 14.21
N ARG A 26 -8.79 6.88 13.71
CA ARG A 26 -9.57 8.13 13.87
C ARG A 26 -10.93 8.06 13.18
N ALA A 27 -11.03 7.34 12.04
CA ALA A 27 -12.29 7.11 11.33
C ALA A 27 -13.20 6.07 12.00
N GLY A 28 -12.80 5.49 13.13
CA GLY A 28 -13.63 4.60 13.94
C GLY A 28 -13.34 3.11 13.78
N TYR A 29 -12.36 2.72 12.97
CA TYR A 29 -11.98 1.32 12.84
C TYR A 29 -11.18 0.80 14.04
N ARG A 30 -11.33 -0.48 14.37
CA ARG A 30 -10.33 -1.26 15.10
C ARG A 30 -9.26 -1.68 14.09
N VAL A 31 -8.02 -1.35 14.34
CA VAL A 31 -6.95 -1.57 13.35
C VAL A 31 -6.06 -2.75 13.75
N VAL A 32 -5.83 -3.66 12.81
CA VAL A 32 -4.85 -4.75 12.89
C VAL A 32 -3.70 -4.40 11.93
N LEU A 33 -2.51 -4.30 12.48
CA LEU A 33 -1.31 -3.87 11.78
C LEU A 33 -0.41 -5.08 11.51
N GLY A 34 0.00 -5.28 10.25
CA GLY A 34 0.91 -6.32 9.83
C GLY A 34 2.21 -5.76 9.27
N ALA A 35 3.37 -6.17 9.79
CA ALA A 35 4.69 -5.87 9.23
C ALA A 35 5.78 -6.75 9.84
N ARG A 36 7.00 -6.72 9.24
CA ARG A 36 8.18 -7.47 9.70
C ARG A 36 8.89 -6.82 10.90
N ARG A 37 8.91 -5.47 10.97
CA ARG A 37 9.63 -4.70 11.99
C ARG A 37 8.80 -4.57 13.26
N ALA A 38 8.94 -5.56 14.16
CA ALA A 38 8.08 -5.72 15.32
C ALA A 38 8.08 -4.51 16.27
N GLU A 39 9.25 -3.93 16.58
CA GLU A 39 9.36 -2.79 17.49
C GLU A 39 8.57 -1.58 16.96
N ARG A 40 8.86 -1.16 15.74
CA ARG A 40 8.16 -0.04 15.08
C ARG A 40 6.66 -0.31 14.90
N LEU A 41 6.29 -1.57 14.63
CA LEU A 41 4.90 -1.94 14.50
C LEU A 41 4.15 -1.78 15.83
N ASN A 42 4.78 -2.15 16.93
CA ASN A 42 4.23 -1.97 18.28
C ASN A 42 4.09 -0.49 18.65
N GLU A 43 5.04 0.36 18.27
CA GLU A 43 4.96 1.82 18.47
C GLU A 43 3.74 2.40 17.75
N VAL A 44 3.57 2.10 16.44
CA VAL A 44 2.41 2.55 15.66
C VAL A 44 1.10 2.00 16.24
N ALA A 45 1.07 0.74 16.67
CA ALA A 45 -0.10 0.14 17.28
C ALA A 45 -0.48 0.84 18.59
N ALA A 46 0.50 1.20 19.43
CA ALA A 46 0.26 1.96 20.66
C ALA A 46 -0.33 3.35 20.38
N GLU A 47 0.17 4.05 19.35
CA GLU A 47 -0.31 5.39 18.98
C GLU A 47 -1.76 5.40 18.46
N CYS A 48 -2.20 4.34 17.78
CA CYS A 48 -3.56 4.25 17.23
C CYS A 48 -4.50 3.33 18.01
N GLY A 49 -4.04 2.73 19.10
CA GLY A 49 -4.83 1.75 19.86
C GLY A 49 -5.12 0.47 19.07
N GLY A 50 -4.24 0.12 18.13
CA GLY A 50 -4.37 -1.04 17.26
C GLY A 50 -3.72 -2.31 17.81
N THR A 51 -3.79 -3.39 17.05
CA THR A 51 -3.16 -4.68 17.35
C THR A 51 -2.03 -4.93 16.38
N ALA A 52 -0.80 -5.06 16.87
CA ALA A 52 0.39 -5.40 16.07
C ALA A 52 0.51 -6.92 15.90
N LEU A 53 0.66 -7.39 14.69
CA LEU A 53 0.90 -8.80 14.35
C LEU A 53 2.08 -8.92 13.38
N PRO A 54 3.04 -9.83 13.61
CA PRO A 54 4.11 -10.10 12.64
C PRO A 54 3.52 -10.54 11.31
N LEU A 55 4.05 -9.98 10.21
CA LEU A 55 3.66 -10.33 8.85
C LEU A 55 4.81 -10.11 7.88
N ASP A 56 5.23 -11.16 7.21
CA ASP A 56 5.98 -11.09 5.96
C ASP A 56 5.07 -11.55 4.82
N VAL A 57 4.73 -10.63 3.92
CA VAL A 57 3.82 -10.92 2.80
C VAL A 57 4.45 -11.82 1.73
N THR A 58 5.77 -12.04 1.80
CA THR A 58 6.51 -12.92 0.89
C THR A 58 6.58 -14.37 1.38
N ASP A 59 6.12 -14.64 2.60
CA ASP A 59 6.14 -15.96 3.23
C ASP A 59 4.70 -16.47 3.48
N ASP A 60 4.34 -17.56 2.82
CA ASP A 60 3.01 -18.20 2.92
C ASP A 60 2.69 -18.62 4.36
N ALA A 61 3.68 -19.11 5.12
CA ALA A 61 3.48 -19.53 6.51
C ALA A 61 3.23 -18.32 7.42
N SER A 62 3.95 -17.21 7.20
CA SER A 62 3.73 -15.96 7.90
C SER A 62 2.33 -15.39 7.62
N VAL A 63 1.90 -15.39 6.37
CA VAL A 63 0.56 -14.92 5.98
C VAL A 63 -0.53 -15.79 6.60
N ALA A 64 -0.37 -17.12 6.60
CA ALA A 64 -1.33 -18.03 7.22
C ALA A 64 -1.42 -17.82 8.74
N ALA A 65 -0.27 -17.67 9.43
CA ALA A 65 -0.23 -17.41 10.86
C ALA A 65 -0.83 -16.04 11.22
N PHE A 66 -0.61 -15.02 10.40
CA PHE A 66 -1.23 -13.71 10.55
C PHE A 66 -2.76 -13.79 10.39
N ALA A 67 -3.24 -14.39 9.29
CA ALA A 67 -4.67 -14.49 9.00
C ALA A 67 -5.43 -15.27 10.08
N ALA A 68 -4.83 -16.32 10.66
CA ALA A 68 -5.43 -17.10 11.76
C ALA A 68 -5.66 -16.28 13.04
N ARG A 69 -5.03 -15.11 13.18
CA ARG A 69 -5.19 -14.20 14.33
C ARG A 69 -6.16 -13.04 14.06
N VAL A 70 -6.65 -12.91 12.82
CA VAL A 70 -7.64 -11.91 12.42
C VAL A 70 -9.03 -12.53 12.54
N ASP A 71 -9.83 -12.04 13.47
CA ASP A 71 -11.18 -12.55 13.75
C ASP A 71 -12.27 -11.96 12.85
N ARG A 72 -12.02 -10.76 12.28
CA ARG A 72 -12.91 -10.01 11.40
C ARG A 72 -12.09 -9.09 10.50
N CYS A 73 -12.52 -8.92 9.26
CA CYS A 73 -11.92 -7.96 8.32
C CYS A 73 -13.04 -7.29 7.52
N ASP A 74 -13.24 -5.99 7.73
CA ASP A 74 -14.16 -5.17 6.96
C ASP A 74 -13.42 -4.36 5.90
N LEU A 75 -12.14 -4.06 6.17
CA LEU A 75 -11.26 -3.33 5.24
C LEU A 75 -9.88 -3.98 5.24
N LEU A 76 -9.37 -4.29 4.06
CA LEU A 76 -7.97 -4.67 3.84
C LEU A 76 -7.26 -3.56 3.07
N VAL A 77 -6.19 -3.00 3.65
CA VAL A 77 -5.27 -2.09 2.95
C VAL A 77 -4.00 -2.85 2.61
N ASN A 78 -3.87 -3.25 1.34
CA ASN A 78 -2.64 -3.80 0.78
C ASN A 78 -1.68 -2.65 0.51
N ASN A 79 -0.78 -2.38 1.46
CA ASN A 79 0.21 -1.32 1.37
C ASN A 79 1.65 -1.86 1.42
N ALA A 80 1.86 -3.09 1.89
CA ALA A 80 3.20 -3.68 1.88
C ALA A 80 3.74 -3.76 0.44
N GLY A 81 4.87 -3.12 0.21
CA GLY A 81 5.51 -3.05 -1.10
C GLY A 81 6.87 -2.37 -1.01
N GLY A 82 7.56 -2.29 -2.13
CA GLY A 82 8.87 -1.64 -2.21
C GLY A 82 9.42 -1.59 -3.62
N ALA A 83 10.51 -0.84 -3.77
CA ALA A 83 11.30 -0.78 -4.99
C ALA A 83 12.78 -0.97 -4.64
N PHE A 84 13.54 -1.54 -5.58
CA PHE A 84 14.97 -1.76 -5.49
C PHE A 84 15.64 -1.23 -6.76
N GLY A 85 16.64 -0.37 -6.57
CA GLY A 85 17.43 0.21 -7.65
C GLY A 85 16.68 1.12 -8.66
N LEU A 86 17.45 1.62 -9.62
CA LEU A 86 17.03 2.42 -10.77
C LEU A 86 17.90 2.10 -11.99
N ALA A 87 18.28 0.84 -12.17
CA ALA A 87 19.12 0.44 -13.28
C ALA A 87 18.34 0.42 -14.62
N PRO A 88 18.97 0.80 -15.74
CA PRO A 88 18.44 0.53 -17.08
C PRO A 88 18.21 -0.99 -17.28
N VAL A 89 17.33 -1.37 -18.18
CA VAL A 89 17.02 -2.79 -18.47
C VAL A 89 18.28 -3.59 -18.83
N ALA A 90 19.23 -2.98 -19.53
CA ALA A 90 20.48 -3.64 -19.91
C ALA A 90 21.41 -3.98 -18.73
N GLU A 91 21.21 -3.33 -17.58
CA GLU A 91 22.00 -3.49 -16.35
C GLU A 91 21.13 -4.02 -15.19
N ALA A 92 19.94 -4.53 -15.51
CA ALA A 92 18.96 -4.92 -14.51
C ALA A 92 19.42 -6.14 -13.72
N ASP A 93 19.32 -6.05 -12.40
CA ASP A 93 19.42 -7.19 -11.51
C ASP A 93 18.07 -7.94 -11.47
N LEU A 94 18.04 -9.18 -11.92
CA LEU A 94 16.81 -9.99 -11.98
C LEU A 94 16.34 -10.43 -10.59
N ASP A 95 17.23 -10.55 -9.62
CA ASP A 95 16.87 -10.88 -8.24
C ASP A 95 16.09 -9.71 -7.62
N ASP A 96 16.48 -8.45 -7.90
CA ASP A 96 15.71 -7.27 -7.49
C ASP A 96 14.34 -7.22 -8.16
N TRP A 97 14.24 -7.60 -9.44
CA TRP A 97 12.94 -7.67 -10.12
C TRP A 97 12.04 -8.73 -9.49
N GLN A 98 12.60 -9.91 -9.21
CA GLN A 98 11.85 -10.99 -8.56
C GLN A 98 11.39 -10.59 -7.16
N ARG A 99 12.24 -9.92 -6.37
CA ARG A 99 11.89 -9.38 -5.05
C ARG A 99 10.77 -8.34 -5.15
N MET A 100 10.85 -7.41 -6.14
CA MET A 100 9.80 -6.43 -6.37
C MET A 100 8.47 -7.09 -6.75
N TYR A 101 8.50 -8.10 -7.62
CA TYR A 101 7.30 -8.84 -8.01
C TYR A 101 6.73 -9.63 -6.83
N ASP A 102 7.56 -10.28 -6.04
CA ASP A 102 7.11 -11.09 -4.91
C ASP A 102 6.44 -10.23 -3.82
N VAL A 103 7.03 -9.10 -3.45
CA VAL A 103 6.45 -8.25 -2.40
C VAL A 103 5.23 -7.47 -2.87
N ASN A 104 5.25 -6.87 -4.07
CA ASN A 104 4.16 -5.99 -4.53
C ASN A 104 2.98 -6.78 -5.12
N VAL A 105 3.26 -7.88 -5.85
CA VAL A 105 2.22 -8.63 -6.57
C VAL A 105 1.80 -9.87 -5.79
N LEU A 106 2.73 -10.82 -5.60
CA LEU A 106 2.39 -12.07 -4.93
C LEU A 106 2.03 -11.86 -3.46
N GLY A 107 2.68 -10.90 -2.78
CA GLY A 107 2.34 -10.52 -1.40
C GLY A 107 0.91 -10.00 -1.29
N THR A 108 0.50 -9.12 -2.22
CA THR A 108 -0.89 -8.64 -2.31
C THR A 108 -1.87 -9.80 -2.56
N VAL A 109 -1.54 -10.74 -3.45
CA VAL A 109 -2.37 -11.94 -3.70
C VAL A 109 -2.50 -12.79 -2.45
N ARG A 110 -1.38 -13.14 -1.79
CA ARG A 110 -1.37 -13.99 -0.60
C ARG A 110 -2.27 -13.47 0.50
N VAL A 111 -2.09 -12.18 0.86
CA VAL A 111 -2.85 -11.56 1.94
C VAL A 111 -4.32 -11.41 1.57
N THR A 112 -4.61 -10.94 0.35
CA THR A 112 -5.99 -10.81 -0.13
C THR A 112 -6.71 -12.17 -0.12
N LYS A 113 -6.10 -13.21 -0.67
CA LYS A 113 -6.65 -14.57 -0.68
C LYS A 113 -6.95 -15.09 0.74
N ALA A 114 -6.03 -14.85 1.68
CA ALA A 114 -6.19 -15.31 3.06
C ALA A 114 -7.31 -14.61 3.81
N LEU A 115 -7.55 -13.31 3.55
CA LEU A 115 -8.56 -12.50 4.25
C LEU A 115 -9.87 -12.34 3.49
N LEU A 116 -9.94 -12.74 2.22
CA LEU A 116 -11.14 -12.60 1.40
C LEU A 116 -12.40 -13.24 2.00
N PRO A 117 -12.34 -14.44 2.63
CA PRO A 117 -13.52 -15.00 3.30
C PRO A 117 -14.08 -14.10 4.41
N LEU A 118 -13.22 -13.43 5.18
CA LEU A 118 -13.64 -12.50 6.23
C LEU A 118 -14.22 -11.21 5.65
N LEU A 119 -13.65 -10.70 4.56
CA LEU A 119 -14.18 -9.55 3.83
C LEU A 119 -15.59 -9.82 3.30
N ILE A 120 -15.83 -10.98 2.71
CA ILE A 120 -17.17 -11.37 2.23
C ILE A 120 -18.13 -11.54 3.41
N ALA A 121 -17.69 -12.20 4.47
CA ALA A 121 -18.51 -12.45 5.65
C ALA A 121 -18.89 -11.17 6.42
N SER A 122 -18.14 -10.08 6.24
CA SER A 122 -18.45 -8.78 6.86
C SER A 122 -19.76 -8.15 6.35
N GLY A 123 -20.18 -8.49 5.14
CA GLY A 123 -21.38 -7.94 4.48
C GLY A 123 -21.19 -6.55 3.85
N ASP A 124 -20.09 -5.84 4.11
CA ASP A 124 -19.65 -4.59 3.47
C ASP A 124 -18.12 -4.51 3.46
N GLY A 125 -17.49 -5.54 2.90
CA GLY A 125 -16.04 -5.63 2.81
C GLY A 125 -15.45 -4.62 1.84
N GLN A 126 -14.18 -4.27 2.06
CA GLN A 126 -13.43 -3.44 1.11
C GLN A 126 -11.97 -3.85 1.03
N VAL A 127 -11.43 -3.86 -0.19
CA VAL A 127 -10.00 -3.97 -0.47
C VAL A 127 -9.52 -2.64 -1.04
N VAL A 128 -8.48 -2.08 -0.44
CA VAL A 128 -7.75 -0.91 -0.95
C VAL A 128 -6.32 -1.33 -1.22
N THR A 129 -5.87 -1.18 -2.47
CA THR A 129 -4.49 -1.44 -2.87
C THR A 129 -3.75 -0.11 -3.03
N ILE A 130 -2.65 0.06 -2.32
CA ILE A 130 -1.75 1.20 -2.51
C ILE A 130 -0.79 0.87 -3.65
N ALA A 131 -1.20 1.23 -4.86
CA ALA A 131 -0.39 1.04 -6.06
C ALA A 131 0.59 2.21 -6.26
N SER A 132 0.54 2.91 -7.36
CA SER A 132 1.35 4.10 -7.67
C SER A 132 0.94 4.65 -9.03
N ILE A 133 1.19 5.93 -9.32
CA ILE A 133 1.15 6.42 -10.70
C ILE A 133 2.07 5.61 -11.64
N ALA A 134 3.14 5.00 -11.11
CA ALA A 134 4.03 4.06 -11.80
C ALA A 134 3.31 2.79 -12.31
N ALA A 135 2.10 2.53 -11.87
CA ALA A 135 1.24 1.44 -12.36
C ALA A 135 0.61 1.75 -13.74
N HIS A 136 0.64 3.01 -14.16
CA HIS A 136 0.00 3.48 -15.40
C HIS A 136 0.95 4.29 -16.28
N GLU A 137 1.99 4.87 -15.68
CA GLU A 137 2.94 5.76 -16.34
C GLU A 137 4.38 5.28 -16.09
N PRO A 138 4.99 4.56 -17.06
CA PRO A 138 6.36 4.09 -16.90
C PRO A 138 7.37 5.24 -17.00
N TYR A 139 8.50 5.10 -16.29
CA TYR A 139 9.59 6.05 -16.31
C TYR A 139 10.95 5.35 -16.45
N LYS A 140 11.92 6.08 -17.01
CA LYS A 140 13.28 5.57 -17.27
C LYS A 140 13.97 5.14 -15.97
N GLY A 141 14.60 3.97 -15.99
CA GLY A 141 15.29 3.36 -14.84
C GLY A 141 14.37 2.65 -13.86
N GLY A 142 13.06 2.81 -13.96
CA GLY A 142 12.08 2.19 -13.07
C GLY A 142 11.48 0.88 -13.58
N ALA A 143 12.09 0.21 -14.58
CA ALA A 143 11.43 -0.87 -15.32
C ALA A 143 10.90 -2.00 -14.43
N GLY A 144 11.68 -2.51 -13.47
CA GLY A 144 11.23 -3.58 -12.57
C GLY A 144 10.06 -3.14 -11.66
N TYR A 145 10.17 -1.95 -11.09
CA TYR A 145 9.09 -1.39 -10.26
C TYR A 145 7.83 -1.08 -11.07
N ASN A 146 7.98 -0.46 -12.27
CA ASN A 146 6.85 -0.21 -13.15
C ASN A 146 6.15 -1.53 -13.54
N ALA A 147 6.91 -2.57 -13.90
CA ALA A 147 6.34 -3.87 -14.25
C ALA A 147 5.55 -4.46 -13.08
N ALA A 148 6.10 -4.44 -11.86
CA ALA A 148 5.41 -4.92 -10.67
C ALA A 148 4.13 -4.12 -10.36
N LYS A 149 4.19 -2.79 -10.45
CA LYS A 149 3.02 -1.94 -10.17
C LYS A 149 1.93 -2.04 -11.25
N HIS A 150 2.30 -2.19 -12.54
CA HIS A 150 1.34 -2.51 -13.60
C HIS A 150 0.64 -3.86 -13.35
N ALA A 151 1.40 -4.88 -12.90
CA ALA A 151 0.83 -6.17 -12.55
C ALA A 151 -0.11 -6.08 -11.33
N GLU A 152 0.23 -5.28 -10.33
CA GLU A 152 -0.60 -5.04 -9.14
C GLU A 152 -1.91 -4.31 -9.50
N ALA A 153 -1.85 -3.30 -10.39
CA ALA A 153 -3.04 -2.64 -10.91
C ALA A 153 -3.94 -3.60 -11.71
N ALA A 154 -3.35 -4.41 -12.58
CA ALA A 154 -4.09 -5.44 -13.33
C ALA A 154 -4.76 -6.45 -12.38
N LEU A 155 -4.05 -6.92 -11.35
CA LEU A 155 -4.58 -7.79 -10.30
C LEU A 155 -5.77 -7.14 -9.58
N THR A 156 -5.64 -5.89 -9.14
CA THR A 156 -6.70 -5.15 -8.43
C THR A 156 -7.94 -5.01 -9.32
N ARG A 157 -7.74 -4.74 -10.62
CA ARG A 157 -8.82 -4.66 -11.59
C ARG A 157 -9.53 -6.00 -11.80
N VAL A 158 -8.78 -7.11 -11.93
CA VAL A 158 -9.35 -8.47 -12.05
C VAL A 158 -10.13 -8.84 -10.79
N LEU A 159 -9.58 -8.58 -9.60
CA LEU A 159 -10.27 -8.82 -8.34
C LEU A 159 -11.63 -8.11 -8.28
N ARG A 160 -11.70 -6.87 -8.78
CA ARG A 160 -12.96 -6.11 -8.89
C ARG A 160 -13.99 -6.81 -9.79
N LEU A 161 -13.54 -7.44 -10.89
CA LEU A 161 -14.43 -8.19 -11.80
C LEU A 161 -14.91 -9.50 -11.17
N GLU A 162 -14.03 -10.23 -10.50
CA GLU A 162 -14.33 -11.53 -9.88
C GLU A 162 -15.26 -11.40 -8.66
N LEU A 163 -15.20 -10.27 -7.96
CA LEU A 163 -16.05 -9.99 -6.80
C LEU A 163 -17.39 -9.33 -7.15
N LEU A 164 -17.72 -9.19 -8.44
CA LEU A 164 -19.02 -8.65 -8.83
C LEU A 164 -20.15 -9.53 -8.27
N GLY A 165 -21.09 -8.89 -7.54
CA GLY A 165 -22.18 -9.59 -6.84
C GLY A 165 -21.83 -10.04 -5.41
N GLN A 166 -20.56 -9.94 -4.98
CA GLN A 166 -20.16 -10.11 -3.59
C GLN A 166 -20.25 -8.75 -2.86
N PRO A 167 -20.47 -8.74 -1.53
CA PRO A 167 -20.54 -7.51 -0.74
C PRO A 167 -19.13 -6.99 -0.44
N VAL A 168 -18.31 -6.79 -1.49
CA VAL A 168 -16.91 -6.33 -1.37
C VAL A 168 -16.63 -5.26 -2.41
N ARG A 169 -16.18 -4.11 -1.96
CA ARG A 169 -15.69 -3.02 -2.79
C ARG A 169 -14.18 -3.17 -3.03
N VAL A 170 -13.70 -2.77 -4.19
CA VAL A 170 -12.26 -2.80 -4.52
C VAL A 170 -11.84 -1.45 -5.05
N CYS A 171 -10.78 -0.88 -4.49
CA CYS A 171 -10.22 0.40 -4.86
C CYS A 171 -8.71 0.32 -5.04
N GLU A 172 -8.20 1.02 -6.03
CA GLU A 172 -6.78 1.29 -6.24
C GLU A 172 -6.50 2.75 -5.89
N ILE A 173 -5.47 3.00 -5.06
CA ILE A 173 -4.97 4.35 -4.80
C ILE A 173 -3.57 4.45 -5.42
N ASP A 174 -3.38 5.46 -6.27
CA ASP A 174 -2.16 5.70 -7.03
C ASP A 174 -1.46 6.97 -6.56
N PRO A 175 -0.60 6.89 -5.52
CA PRO A 175 0.18 8.05 -5.11
C PRO A 175 1.26 8.40 -6.14
N GLY A 176 1.53 9.69 -6.28
CA GLY A 176 2.74 10.21 -6.89
C GLY A 176 3.93 10.14 -5.94
N MET A 177 4.77 11.18 -5.94
CA MET A 177 5.95 11.25 -5.08
C MET A 177 5.55 11.56 -3.64
N VAL A 178 5.73 10.59 -2.75
CA VAL A 178 5.45 10.68 -1.31
C VAL A 178 6.76 10.61 -0.55
N GLU A 179 7.05 11.59 0.29
CA GLU A 179 8.25 11.58 1.14
C GLU A 179 8.06 10.60 2.30
N THR A 180 8.76 9.47 2.22
CA THR A 180 8.74 8.39 3.21
C THR A 180 10.10 7.66 3.19
N GLU A 181 10.26 6.63 4.00
CA GLU A 181 11.43 5.74 3.95
C GLU A 181 11.54 4.95 2.62
N PHE A 182 10.56 5.04 1.71
CA PHE A 182 10.55 4.31 0.44
C PHE A 182 11.81 4.59 -0.39
N SER A 183 12.20 5.86 -0.55
CA SER A 183 13.39 6.24 -1.30
C SER A 183 14.68 5.75 -0.62
N LEU A 184 14.73 5.79 0.71
CA LEU A 184 15.86 5.26 1.47
C LEU A 184 16.03 3.74 1.28
N VAL A 185 14.90 2.99 1.31
CA VAL A 185 14.91 1.55 1.04
C VAL A 185 15.31 1.26 -0.41
N ARG A 186 14.80 2.04 -1.38
CA ARG A 186 15.11 1.89 -2.80
C ARG A 186 16.59 2.05 -3.10
N PHE A 187 17.26 2.94 -2.39
CA PHE A 187 18.70 3.23 -2.56
C PHE A 187 19.56 2.59 -1.47
N GLU A 188 19.10 1.54 -0.83
CA GLU A 188 19.86 0.72 0.13
C GLU A 188 20.50 1.53 1.28
N GLY A 189 19.80 2.56 1.74
CA GLY A 189 20.25 3.43 2.83
C GLY A 189 21.03 4.67 2.39
N ASP A 190 21.22 4.89 1.09
CA ASP A 190 21.87 6.11 0.57
C ASP A 190 20.91 7.32 0.76
N GLY A 191 21.12 8.05 1.86
CA GLY A 191 20.30 9.20 2.24
C GLY A 191 20.41 10.36 1.24
N GLU A 192 21.59 10.61 0.65
CA GLU A 192 21.78 11.71 -0.30
C GLU A 192 20.95 11.48 -1.57
N ARG A 193 20.98 10.25 -2.09
CA ARG A 193 20.15 9.86 -3.24
C ARG A 193 18.67 9.90 -2.92
N ALA A 194 18.29 9.48 -1.71
CA ALA A 194 16.91 9.50 -1.27
C ALA A 194 16.36 10.93 -1.17
N GLU A 195 17.13 11.86 -0.59
CA GLU A 195 16.76 13.29 -0.50
C GLU A 195 16.72 13.98 -1.88
N ALA A 196 17.65 13.61 -2.76
CA ALA A 196 17.71 14.18 -4.12
C ALA A 196 16.43 13.94 -4.93
N VAL A 197 15.66 12.88 -4.62
CA VAL A 197 14.37 12.59 -5.26
C VAL A 197 13.39 13.75 -5.09
N TYR A 198 13.39 14.40 -3.92
CA TYR A 198 12.40 15.44 -3.55
C TYR A 198 12.94 16.86 -3.68
N ARG A 199 14.20 17.03 -4.06
CA ARG A 199 14.84 18.34 -4.12
C ARG A 199 14.10 19.30 -5.06
N GLY A 200 13.80 20.51 -4.59
CA GLY A 200 13.16 21.57 -5.37
C GLY A 200 11.65 21.40 -5.59
N MET A 201 11.00 20.46 -4.93
CA MET A 201 9.54 20.30 -4.96
C MET A 201 8.97 20.07 -3.57
N THR A 202 7.65 20.23 -3.42
CA THR A 202 6.93 19.80 -2.21
C THR A 202 6.25 18.46 -2.49
N PRO A 203 6.78 17.34 -1.97
CA PRO A 203 6.18 16.02 -2.15
C PRO A 203 4.89 15.88 -1.34
N LEU A 204 4.10 14.83 -1.61
CA LEU A 204 3.07 14.37 -0.67
C LEU A 204 3.73 13.85 0.60
N THR A 205 3.00 13.96 1.70
CA THR A 205 3.28 13.26 2.95
C THR A 205 2.55 11.93 3.00
N ALA A 206 2.95 11.05 3.92
CA ALA A 206 2.22 9.82 4.18
C ALA A 206 0.77 10.09 4.65
N ASP A 207 0.55 11.19 5.37
CA ASP A 207 -0.77 11.58 5.87
C ASP A 207 -1.71 12.00 4.73
N ASP A 208 -1.23 12.67 3.68
CA ASP A 208 -2.05 13.03 2.51
C ASP A 208 -2.65 11.78 1.85
N VAL A 209 -1.83 10.72 1.72
CA VAL A 209 -2.31 9.44 1.18
C VAL A 209 -3.25 8.74 2.16
N ALA A 210 -2.93 8.77 3.45
CA ALA A 210 -3.74 8.15 4.49
C ALA A 210 -5.14 8.77 4.62
N GLU A 211 -5.27 10.08 4.42
CA GLU A 211 -6.56 10.77 4.35
C GLU A 211 -7.39 10.27 3.16
N SER A 212 -6.74 10.05 2.02
CA SER A 212 -7.40 9.45 0.84
C SER A 212 -7.89 8.02 1.13
N VAL A 213 -7.09 7.20 1.84
CA VAL A 213 -7.51 5.86 2.28
C VAL A 213 -8.74 5.94 3.20
N ALA A 214 -8.71 6.81 4.21
CA ALA A 214 -9.82 6.98 5.14
C ALA A 214 -11.08 7.51 4.43
N TRP A 215 -10.93 8.43 3.48
CA TRP A 215 -12.04 8.93 2.68
C TRP A 215 -12.68 7.82 1.84
N VAL A 216 -11.89 7.01 1.13
CA VAL A 216 -12.39 5.86 0.37
C VAL A 216 -13.10 4.86 1.28
N ALA A 217 -12.50 4.54 2.42
CA ALA A 217 -13.02 3.57 3.39
C ALA A 217 -14.39 3.94 3.96
N THR A 218 -14.68 5.24 4.08
CA THR A 218 -15.92 5.76 4.68
C THR A 218 -17.02 6.08 3.68
N ARG A 219 -16.88 5.66 2.41
CA ARG A 219 -17.98 5.83 1.43
C ARG A 219 -19.12 4.88 1.73
N PRO A 220 -20.38 5.27 1.40
CA PRO A 220 -21.53 4.38 1.56
C PRO A 220 -21.32 3.05 0.83
N ALA A 221 -21.88 1.96 1.36
CA ALA A 221 -21.69 0.59 0.85
C ALA A 221 -21.95 0.39 -0.65
N HIS A 222 -22.89 1.16 -1.22
CA HIS A 222 -23.21 1.09 -2.65
C HIS A 222 -22.25 1.89 -3.56
N VAL A 223 -21.31 2.66 -2.96
CA VAL A 223 -20.34 3.49 -3.69
C VAL A 223 -19.00 2.77 -3.74
N ASN A 224 -18.58 2.36 -4.93
CA ASN A 224 -17.21 1.88 -5.16
C ASN A 224 -16.38 2.99 -5.81
N VAL A 225 -15.33 3.43 -5.17
CA VAL A 225 -14.29 4.25 -5.79
C VAL A 225 -13.33 3.27 -6.47
N ASP A 226 -13.34 3.24 -7.78
CA ASP A 226 -12.59 2.23 -8.55
C ASP A 226 -11.07 2.53 -8.50
N ARG A 227 -10.72 3.81 -8.73
CA ARG A 227 -9.34 4.29 -8.69
C ARG A 227 -9.29 5.74 -8.23
N LEU A 228 -8.25 6.07 -7.47
CA LEU A 228 -7.97 7.43 -7.02
C LEU A 228 -6.49 7.74 -7.18
N THR A 229 -6.16 8.69 -8.04
CA THR A 229 -4.79 9.17 -8.23
C THR A 229 -4.59 10.46 -7.43
N ILE A 230 -3.51 10.52 -6.66
CA ILE A 230 -3.12 11.68 -5.87
C ILE A 230 -1.64 12.00 -6.09
N THR A 231 -1.36 13.22 -6.53
CA THR A 231 0.00 13.66 -6.85
C THR A 231 0.33 14.98 -6.16
N PRO A 232 1.60 15.26 -5.89
CA PRO A 232 2.02 16.61 -5.56
C PRO A 232 1.56 17.60 -6.64
N ARG A 233 1.24 18.85 -6.25
CA ARG A 233 0.91 19.90 -7.23
C ARG A 233 2.00 20.07 -8.30
N ASP A 234 3.24 19.88 -7.89
CA ASP A 234 4.41 20.09 -8.75
C ASP A 234 4.73 18.86 -9.63
N GLN A 235 3.94 17.78 -9.56
CA GLN A 235 4.10 16.56 -10.37
C GLN A 235 2.93 16.39 -11.33
N ALA A 236 3.21 16.49 -12.64
CA ALA A 236 2.21 16.33 -13.70
C ALA A 236 2.16 14.90 -14.26
N ALA A 237 3.26 14.13 -14.17
CA ALA A 237 3.35 12.74 -14.60
C ALA A 237 4.44 12.02 -13.78
N ALA A 238 4.58 10.70 -13.93
CA ALA A 238 5.57 9.92 -13.19
C ALA A 238 7.02 10.43 -13.40
N HIS A 239 7.30 11.05 -14.55
CA HIS A 239 8.61 11.56 -14.93
C HIS A 239 8.64 13.09 -15.21
N ILE A 240 7.52 13.79 -14.99
CA ILE A 240 7.41 15.24 -15.23
C ILE A 240 7.13 15.93 -13.90
N VAL A 241 8.14 16.58 -13.38
CA VAL A 241 8.10 17.30 -12.10
C VAL A 241 8.66 18.69 -12.30
N HIS A 242 7.95 19.72 -11.84
CA HIS A 242 8.49 21.06 -11.72
C HIS A 242 9.38 21.16 -10.48
N ARG A 243 10.59 21.69 -10.64
CA ARG A 243 11.51 21.90 -9.50
C ARG A 243 11.88 23.38 -9.41
N ALA A 244 11.88 23.91 -8.20
CA ALA A 244 12.32 25.28 -7.98
C ALA A 244 13.81 25.41 -8.38
N GLY A 245 14.09 26.30 -9.37
CA GLY A 245 15.44 26.52 -9.91
C GLY A 245 15.66 25.93 -11.30
N ASP A 246 14.67 25.22 -11.88
CA ASP A 246 14.67 24.81 -13.30
C ASP A 246 14.28 25.95 -14.23
#